data_d0bca97f8add22bfd82f9fb5a8e39fc7
#
_entry.id   d0bca97f8add22bfd82f9fb5a8e39fc7
#
_cell.length_a   1.000
_cell.length_b   1.000
_cell.length_c   1.000
_cell.angle_alpha   90.00
_cell.angle_beta   90.00
_cell.angle_gamma   90.00
#
_symmetry.space_group_name_H-M   'P 1'
#
loop_
_entity.id
_entity.type
_entity.pdbx_description
1 polymer ?
#
loop_
_entity_poly.entity_id
_entity_poly.type
_entity_poly.pdbx_seq_one_letter_code
_entity_poly.pdbx_strand_id
1 'polypeptide(L)'
;MKRPALSSVIAFAVVLVLAVTAHAQTGWPVYGGDPGNTRYSTLTQINPGNVKNLKVAWVLQLGSLRSQESTPLVIGDTLFVTSSHGPKNVFAVDAKTGVVKWRYSPEVPAGIDQYACCDVNNRGVAYANGRVFVGRLDGALVALDAATGKEVWKTQVVDHTQGSVITSPPTLAKNLVVTGFGGGEYGARGYIVAYNQADGREVWRFYTVPGPGEPGNDSWKGDSWKYGGAVAWAIGSYDPALNLIYYGTSNPGPWNASVRGPDSSNYGQFTNLFSSSTVAIDADTGKLAWYYQSTPHDAWDYDGVNENVLADVEINGQKTPVLFKADRNGFFYVLNRKTGQLISAKLFATANWTSGMDMATGRPIEVPEKRPRLGFRAKDVCPSAIGNKNWMPMSYSPQTGLVYMPTLNICMDMNLAQVDYKRGAFYLGADFELGKWGPGGHLGEVIAWDPIKQQKVWGNTDDLPYIGGITTTASGLVFHGDIHGWFKALDAKTGQTLWKFMAGSGISAAPITYTIDGKQYVAVVAGRTFAIPPFFGKMGEQMVAASPEGGALFVFELPSP
;
A
#
# COMPACT_ATOMS: atom_id res chain seq x y z
N MET A 1 -33.30 -71.96 -36.16
CA MET A 1 -32.90 -70.54 -36.23
C MET A 1 -32.93 -69.97 -34.80
N LYS A 2 -31.76 -69.86 -34.15
CA LYS A 2 -31.62 -69.33 -32.78
C LYS A 2 -31.23 -67.88 -32.88
N ARG A 3 -31.96 -66.93 -32.25
CA ARG A 3 -31.62 -65.51 -32.14
C ARG A 3 -30.64 -65.32 -30.96
N PRO A 4 -29.62 -64.54 -31.09
CA PRO A 4 -28.74 -64.19 -29.95
C PRO A 4 -29.36 -63.06 -29.08
N ALA A 5 -29.25 -63.23 -27.76
CA ALA A 5 -29.63 -62.24 -26.77
C ALA A 5 -28.59 -61.12 -26.70
N LEU A 6 -29.02 -59.86 -26.77
CA LEU A 6 -28.22 -58.67 -26.55
C LEU A 6 -28.14 -58.39 -25.04
N SER A 7 -26.95 -58.52 -24.46
CA SER A 7 -26.70 -58.15 -23.08
C SER A 7 -26.31 -56.66 -23.05
N SER A 8 -27.18 -55.82 -22.47
CA SER A 8 -26.90 -54.41 -22.23
C SER A 8 -26.00 -54.26 -21.00
N VAL A 9 -24.78 -53.81 -21.19
CA VAL A 9 -23.86 -53.40 -20.10
C VAL A 9 -24.16 -51.95 -19.77
N ILE A 10 -24.73 -51.70 -18.58
CA ILE A 10 -24.92 -50.36 -18.04
C ILE A 10 -23.62 -49.97 -17.32
N ALA A 11 -22.85 -49.05 -17.90
CA ALA A 11 -21.69 -48.48 -17.28
C ALA A 11 -22.14 -47.37 -16.30
N PHE A 12 -21.98 -47.60 -15.00
CA PHE A 12 -22.13 -46.56 -13.98
C PHE A 12 -20.87 -45.67 -13.99
N ALA A 13 -20.98 -44.42 -14.45
CA ALA A 13 -19.96 -43.43 -14.28
C ALA A 13 -20.02 -42.88 -12.85
N VAL A 14 -19.05 -43.25 -12.01
CA VAL A 14 -18.86 -42.65 -10.70
C VAL A 14 -18.18 -41.27 -10.90
N VAL A 15 -18.97 -40.21 -10.75
CA VAL A 15 -18.44 -38.84 -10.71
C VAL A 15 -17.82 -38.64 -9.34
N LEU A 16 -16.49 -38.70 -9.26
CA LEU A 16 -15.74 -38.30 -8.07
C LEU A 16 -15.80 -36.77 -7.94
N VAL A 17 -16.68 -36.26 -7.09
CA VAL A 17 -16.66 -34.85 -6.68
C VAL A 17 -15.50 -34.70 -5.71
N LEU A 18 -14.36 -34.22 -6.22
CA LEU A 18 -13.24 -33.75 -5.38
C LEU A 18 -13.73 -32.50 -4.64
N ALA A 19 -14.16 -32.66 -3.38
CA ALA A 19 -14.37 -31.56 -2.48
C ALA A 19 -13.00 -30.92 -2.22
N VAL A 20 -12.76 -29.77 -2.84
CA VAL A 20 -11.63 -28.90 -2.45
C VAL A 20 -11.95 -28.41 -1.04
N THR A 21 -11.37 -29.04 -0.04
CA THR A 21 -11.41 -28.55 1.33
C THR A 21 -10.62 -27.24 1.35
N ALA A 22 -11.33 -26.11 1.38
CA ALA A 22 -10.71 -24.83 1.66
C ALA A 22 -10.04 -24.95 3.05
N HIS A 23 -8.72 -24.94 3.08
CA HIS A 23 -8.00 -24.91 4.35
C HIS A 23 -8.37 -23.60 5.05
N ALA A 24 -8.90 -23.71 6.28
CA ALA A 24 -9.21 -22.54 7.09
C ALA A 24 -7.92 -21.71 7.26
N GLN A 25 -8.01 -20.42 7.05
CA GLN A 25 -6.89 -19.50 7.30
C GLN A 25 -6.43 -19.66 8.75
N THR A 26 -5.15 -19.97 8.96
CA THR A 26 -4.58 -20.09 10.31
C THR A 26 -3.69 -18.91 10.66
N GLY A 27 -3.05 -18.26 9.67
CA GLY A 27 -2.10 -17.16 9.89
C GLY A 27 -2.43 -15.93 9.04
N TRP A 28 -1.46 -15.01 9.03
CA TRP A 28 -1.41 -13.84 8.15
C TRP A 28 -0.05 -13.82 7.45
N PRO A 29 0.13 -14.62 6.39
CA PRO A 29 1.46 -15.00 5.90
C PRO A 29 2.17 -13.93 5.05
N VAL A 30 1.43 -12.94 4.53
CA VAL A 30 1.95 -11.85 3.71
C VAL A 30 1.31 -10.53 4.13
N TYR A 31 1.93 -9.42 3.79
CA TYR A 31 1.48 -8.07 4.18
C TYR A 31 0.00 -7.82 3.93
N GLY A 32 -0.50 -8.16 2.76
CA GLY A 32 -1.90 -7.99 2.36
C GLY A 32 -2.83 -9.15 2.75
N GLY A 33 -2.38 -10.11 3.56
CA GLY A 33 -3.13 -11.33 3.88
C GLY A 33 -3.02 -12.41 2.82
N ASP A 34 -2.97 -12.02 1.55
CA ASP A 34 -2.73 -12.85 0.37
C ASP A 34 -1.83 -12.10 -0.64
N PRO A 35 -1.29 -12.79 -1.68
CA PRO A 35 -0.42 -12.16 -2.68
C PRO A 35 -1.09 -11.06 -3.51
N GLY A 36 -2.43 -11.04 -3.56
CA GLY A 36 -3.24 -10.03 -4.25
C GLY A 36 -3.57 -8.81 -3.40
N ASN A 37 -3.07 -8.74 -2.15
CA ASN A 37 -3.28 -7.62 -1.22
C ASN A 37 -4.75 -7.34 -0.88
N THR A 38 -5.63 -8.37 -0.82
CA THR A 38 -7.06 -8.16 -0.54
C THR A 38 -7.34 -7.70 0.88
N ARG A 39 -6.46 -8.02 1.83
CA ARG A 39 -6.62 -7.76 3.28
C ARG A 39 -7.94 -8.30 3.83
N TYR A 40 -8.39 -9.39 3.24
CA TYR A 40 -9.60 -10.12 3.63
C TYR A 40 -9.24 -11.41 4.36
N SER A 41 -9.90 -11.64 5.50
CA SER A 41 -9.77 -12.87 6.28
C SER A 41 -11.00 -13.74 6.14
N THR A 42 -10.80 -15.05 5.95
CA THR A 42 -11.89 -16.04 5.93
C THR A 42 -12.36 -16.44 7.33
N LEU A 43 -11.75 -15.93 8.40
CA LEU A 43 -12.09 -16.23 9.79
C LEU A 43 -13.42 -15.62 10.21
N THR A 44 -14.21 -16.38 11.00
CA THR A 44 -15.59 -16.02 11.38
C THR A 44 -15.91 -16.14 12.86
N GLN A 45 -14.96 -16.63 13.70
CA GLN A 45 -15.20 -16.82 15.14
C GLN A 45 -15.52 -15.49 15.82
N ILE A 46 -14.74 -14.42 15.50
CA ILE A 46 -15.07 -13.05 15.89
C ILE A 46 -16.03 -12.50 14.86
N ASN A 47 -17.23 -12.07 15.28
CA ASN A 47 -18.33 -11.68 14.39
C ASN A 47 -19.16 -10.53 15.02
N PRO A 48 -20.11 -9.93 14.29
CA PRO A 48 -20.92 -8.81 14.80
C PRO A 48 -21.65 -9.08 16.11
N GLY A 49 -22.03 -10.35 16.38
CA GLY A 49 -22.75 -10.73 17.60
C GLY A 49 -21.88 -10.75 18.86
N ASN A 50 -20.57 -11.00 18.72
CA ASN A 50 -19.65 -11.19 19.85
C ASN A 50 -18.47 -10.22 19.91
N VAL A 51 -18.20 -9.42 18.88
CA VAL A 51 -17.06 -8.51 18.80
C VAL A 51 -17.01 -7.51 19.97
N LYS A 52 -18.17 -7.15 20.52
CA LYS A 52 -18.30 -6.28 21.71
C LYS A 52 -17.58 -6.84 22.96
N ASN A 53 -17.29 -8.14 22.98
CA ASN A 53 -16.65 -8.83 24.09
C ASN A 53 -15.13 -8.96 23.89
N LEU A 54 -14.55 -8.39 22.81
CA LEU A 54 -13.09 -8.41 22.61
C LEU A 54 -12.39 -7.73 23.79
N LYS A 55 -11.36 -8.41 24.29
CA LYS A 55 -10.44 -7.91 25.31
C LYS A 55 -9.00 -8.06 24.86
N VAL A 56 -8.11 -7.28 25.45
CA VAL A 56 -6.66 -7.42 25.25
C VAL A 56 -6.21 -8.79 25.78
N ALA A 57 -5.54 -9.57 24.92
CA ALA A 57 -4.88 -10.80 25.29
C ALA A 57 -3.47 -10.52 25.83
N TRP A 58 -2.69 -9.72 25.09
CA TRP A 58 -1.35 -9.29 25.47
C TRP A 58 -0.93 -8.03 24.71
N VAL A 59 0.14 -7.38 25.18
CA VAL A 59 0.72 -6.17 24.59
C VAL A 59 2.23 -6.32 24.53
N LEU A 60 2.86 -5.87 23.42
CA LEU A 60 4.30 -5.80 23.26
C LEU A 60 4.73 -4.36 22.98
N GLN A 61 5.66 -3.82 23.77
CA GLN A 61 6.29 -2.52 23.48
C GLN A 61 7.36 -2.68 22.40
N LEU A 62 7.31 -1.85 21.34
CA LEU A 62 8.17 -1.96 20.17
C LEU A 62 9.53 -1.24 20.31
N GLY A 63 9.70 -0.44 21.37
CA GLY A 63 10.96 0.23 21.69
C GLY A 63 11.28 1.42 20.78
N SER A 64 10.28 2.00 20.13
CA SER A 64 10.36 3.26 19.38
C SER A 64 9.06 4.03 19.49
N LEU A 65 9.14 5.36 19.57
CA LEU A 65 8.01 6.28 19.67
C LEU A 65 7.75 7.06 18.36
N ARG A 66 8.56 6.83 17.32
CA ARG A 66 8.39 7.41 15.99
C ARG A 66 7.40 6.58 15.19
N SER A 67 6.99 7.05 14.03
CA SER A 67 5.99 6.45 13.12
C SER A 67 5.87 4.92 13.17
N GLN A 68 4.74 4.40 13.66
CA GLN A 68 4.48 2.97 13.78
C GLN A 68 3.49 2.52 12.72
N GLU A 69 4.00 2.09 11.56
CA GLU A 69 3.19 1.70 10.39
C GLU A 69 3.28 0.19 10.07
N SER A 70 3.88 -0.59 10.96
CA SER A 70 4.14 -2.02 10.72
C SER A 70 2.85 -2.84 10.69
N THR A 71 2.66 -3.60 9.62
CA THR A 71 1.68 -4.70 9.57
C THR A 71 2.37 -5.98 10.03
N PRO A 72 1.92 -6.62 11.11
CA PRO A 72 2.49 -7.88 11.56
C PRO A 72 2.21 -9.03 10.57
N LEU A 73 3.08 -10.06 10.55
CA LEU A 73 2.82 -11.34 9.91
C LEU A 73 2.66 -12.43 10.96
N VAL A 74 1.86 -13.46 10.68
CA VAL A 74 1.75 -14.66 11.54
C VAL A 74 1.96 -15.90 10.69
N ILE A 75 3.01 -16.66 11.05
CA ILE A 75 3.42 -17.91 10.41
C ILE A 75 3.48 -19.00 11.47
N GLY A 76 2.58 -19.98 11.38
CA GLY A 76 2.45 -20.97 12.45
C GLY A 76 2.12 -20.30 13.79
N ASP A 77 2.96 -20.53 14.79
CA ASP A 77 2.87 -19.96 16.14
C ASP A 77 3.67 -18.67 16.35
N THR A 78 4.27 -18.13 15.30
CA THR A 78 5.20 -16.98 15.39
C THR A 78 4.62 -15.75 14.70
N LEU A 79 4.55 -14.65 15.45
CA LEU A 79 4.22 -13.32 14.95
C LEU A 79 5.51 -12.52 14.74
N PHE A 80 5.68 -11.96 13.54
CA PHE A 80 6.77 -11.06 13.18
C PHE A 80 6.25 -9.63 13.07
N VAL A 81 6.95 -8.69 13.74
CA VAL A 81 6.60 -7.26 13.71
C VAL A 81 7.85 -6.40 13.75
N THR A 82 7.79 -5.22 13.10
CA THR A 82 8.89 -4.24 13.11
C THR A 82 8.51 -3.01 13.91
N SER A 83 9.52 -2.29 14.39
CA SER A 83 9.35 -0.93 14.89
C SER A 83 9.87 0.10 13.88
N SER A 84 9.58 1.38 14.09
CA SER A 84 10.18 2.49 13.34
C SER A 84 11.70 2.58 13.54
N HIS A 85 12.32 3.64 13.01
CA HIS A 85 13.77 3.81 12.86
C HIS A 85 14.40 2.80 11.90
N GLY A 86 13.60 2.33 10.94
CA GLY A 86 13.98 1.75 9.74
C GLY A 86 14.47 0.33 9.56
N PRO A 87 14.13 -0.70 10.31
CA PRO A 87 13.56 -0.76 11.64
C PRO A 87 14.63 -0.65 12.75
N LYS A 88 14.26 -0.10 13.91
CA LYS A 88 15.09 -0.22 15.12
C LYS A 88 15.11 -1.66 15.65
N ASN A 89 13.97 -2.33 15.57
CA ASN A 89 13.79 -3.71 15.97
C ASN A 89 12.92 -4.49 14.98
N VAL A 90 13.29 -5.74 14.75
CA VAL A 90 12.41 -6.79 14.21
C VAL A 90 12.23 -7.82 15.31
N PHE A 91 11.00 -8.11 15.68
CA PHE A 91 10.65 -9.10 16.69
C PHE A 91 10.04 -10.33 16.04
N ALA A 92 10.42 -11.50 16.56
CA ALA A 92 9.62 -12.71 16.48
C ALA A 92 9.09 -13.01 17.88
N VAL A 93 7.78 -13.14 17.99
CA VAL A 93 7.11 -13.40 19.26
C VAL A 93 6.21 -14.61 19.14
N ASP A 94 5.97 -15.29 20.24
CA ASP A 94 4.93 -16.29 20.32
C ASP A 94 3.56 -15.61 20.11
N ALA A 95 2.84 -16.01 19.07
CA ALA A 95 1.61 -15.33 18.64
C ALA A 95 0.44 -15.48 19.63
N LYS A 96 0.51 -16.47 20.54
CA LYS A 96 -0.49 -16.71 21.57
C LYS A 96 -0.23 -15.92 22.85
N THR A 97 1.04 -15.79 23.25
CA THR A 97 1.44 -15.26 24.56
C THR A 97 2.16 -13.91 24.52
N GLY A 98 2.66 -13.50 23.37
CA GLY A 98 3.47 -12.29 23.22
C GLY A 98 4.91 -12.42 23.71
N VAL A 99 5.35 -13.62 24.13
CA VAL A 99 6.73 -13.86 24.57
C VAL A 99 7.70 -13.72 23.40
N VAL A 100 8.70 -12.87 23.56
CA VAL A 100 9.72 -12.64 22.53
C VAL A 100 10.60 -13.88 22.37
N LYS A 101 10.57 -14.49 21.17
CA LYS A 101 11.43 -15.62 20.79
C LYS A 101 12.83 -15.11 20.43
N TRP A 102 12.91 -14.05 19.63
CA TRP A 102 14.14 -13.34 19.30
C TRP A 102 13.85 -11.89 18.88
N ARG A 103 14.90 -11.07 18.90
CA ARG A 103 14.91 -9.69 18.45
C ARG A 103 16.16 -9.43 17.62
N TYR A 104 15.97 -8.91 16.40
CA TYR A 104 17.02 -8.34 15.59
C TYR A 104 17.01 -6.83 15.75
N SER A 105 18.13 -6.25 16.17
CA SER A 105 18.28 -4.80 16.40
C SER A 105 19.49 -4.29 15.62
N PRO A 106 19.31 -3.94 14.33
CA PRO A 106 20.42 -3.42 13.52
C PRO A 106 20.86 -2.04 14.00
N GLU A 107 22.12 -1.73 13.79
CA GLU A 107 22.59 -0.36 13.91
C GLU A 107 21.92 0.50 12.83
N VAL A 108 21.40 1.63 13.24
CA VAL A 108 20.85 2.67 12.36
C VAL A 108 21.88 3.79 12.28
N PRO A 109 22.32 4.19 11.06
CA PRO A 109 23.30 5.27 10.91
C PRO A 109 22.83 6.55 11.61
N ALA A 110 23.75 7.23 12.30
CA ALA A 110 23.46 8.51 12.95
C ALA A 110 23.01 9.53 11.89
N GLY A 111 21.96 10.30 12.21
CA GLY A 111 21.42 11.32 11.31
C GLY A 111 20.68 10.77 10.10
N ILE A 112 20.26 9.50 10.11
CA ILE A 112 19.49 8.88 9.01
C ILE A 112 18.21 9.64 8.69
N ASP A 113 17.60 10.28 9.69
CA ASP A 113 16.34 11.04 9.55
C ASP A 113 16.44 12.16 8.50
N GLN A 114 17.61 12.78 8.31
CA GLN A 114 17.81 13.85 7.31
C GLN A 114 17.68 13.34 5.85
N TYR A 115 17.80 12.03 5.64
CA TYR A 115 17.70 11.38 4.33
C TYR A 115 16.38 10.66 4.11
N ALA A 116 15.47 10.66 5.09
CA ALA A 116 14.15 10.08 4.98
C ALA A 116 13.09 11.17 4.90
N CYS A 117 12.51 11.43 3.73
CA CYS A 117 11.59 12.55 3.52
C CYS A 117 10.43 12.60 4.52
N CYS A 118 9.93 11.43 4.88
CA CYS A 118 8.61 11.25 5.45
C CYS A 118 8.67 10.36 6.69
N ASP A 119 9.57 10.69 7.61
CA ASP A 119 9.91 10.00 8.84
C ASP A 119 10.58 8.62 8.67
N VAL A 120 11.03 8.07 9.77
CA VAL A 120 11.85 6.85 9.87
C VAL A 120 11.00 5.57 9.89
N ASN A 121 10.11 5.44 8.93
CA ASN A 121 9.12 4.37 8.84
C ASN A 121 9.72 2.99 8.57
N ASN A 122 9.02 1.96 9.06
CA ASN A 122 9.12 0.59 8.55
C ASN A 122 7.74 -0.06 8.60
N ARG A 123 7.26 -0.59 7.46
CA ARG A 123 5.89 -1.11 7.31
C ARG A 123 5.77 -2.61 7.50
N GLY A 124 6.87 -3.30 7.86
CA GLY A 124 6.84 -4.73 8.15
C GLY A 124 7.89 -5.54 7.40
N VAL A 125 7.69 -6.83 7.38
CA VAL A 125 8.58 -7.83 6.79
C VAL A 125 7.84 -8.69 5.78
N ALA A 126 8.59 -9.50 5.01
CA ALA A 126 8.06 -10.60 4.22
C ALA A 126 8.65 -11.92 4.73
N TYR A 127 7.95 -13.04 4.52
CA TYR A 127 8.39 -14.37 4.96
C TYR A 127 8.27 -15.39 3.84
N ALA A 128 9.34 -16.15 3.60
CA ALA A 128 9.32 -17.35 2.77
C ALA A 128 10.46 -18.29 3.16
N ASN A 129 10.22 -19.60 3.05
CA ASN A 129 11.25 -20.64 3.12
C ASN A 129 12.15 -20.55 4.38
N GLY A 130 11.53 -20.30 5.56
CA GLY A 130 12.26 -20.17 6.82
C GLY A 130 13.09 -18.89 6.97
N ARG A 131 12.82 -17.87 6.15
CA ARG A 131 13.50 -16.57 6.18
C ARG A 131 12.54 -15.42 6.32
N VAL A 132 12.98 -14.40 7.04
CA VAL A 132 12.32 -13.10 7.18
C VAL A 132 13.12 -12.07 6.39
N PHE A 133 12.47 -11.39 5.45
CA PHE A 133 13.09 -10.35 4.62
C PHE A 133 12.64 -8.98 5.08
N VAL A 134 13.58 -8.07 5.28
CA VAL A 134 13.31 -6.71 5.76
C VAL A 134 14.11 -5.68 4.98
N GLY A 135 13.42 -4.63 4.50
CA GLY A 135 14.04 -3.43 3.98
C GLY A 135 14.45 -2.49 5.11
N ARG A 136 15.57 -1.80 4.95
CA ARG A 136 16.12 -0.89 5.96
C ARG A 136 16.25 0.54 5.44
N LEU A 137 16.19 1.52 6.34
CA LEU A 137 16.40 2.93 5.97
C LEU A 137 17.80 3.23 5.43
N ASP A 138 18.81 2.47 5.82
CA ASP A 138 20.15 2.58 5.23
C ASP A 138 20.26 2.04 3.80
N GLY A 139 19.11 1.68 3.20
CA GLY A 139 19.01 1.19 1.83
C GLY A 139 19.40 -0.26 1.66
N ALA A 140 19.57 -1.01 2.73
CA ALA A 140 19.86 -2.44 2.68
C ALA A 140 18.57 -3.28 2.66
N LEU A 141 18.62 -4.40 1.94
CA LEU A 141 17.69 -5.52 2.04
C LEU A 141 18.39 -6.67 2.78
N VAL A 142 17.75 -7.19 3.83
CA VAL A 142 18.33 -8.20 4.71
C VAL A 142 17.44 -9.43 4.78
N ALA A 143 18.02 -10.63 4.73
CA ALA A 143 17.35 -11.87 5.06
C ALA A 143 17.82 -12.35 6.44
N LEU A 144 16.87 -12.62 7.32
CA LEU A 144 17.09 -13.20 8.64
C LEU A 144 16.62 -14.65 8.64
N ASP A 145 17.32 -15.53 9.35
CA ASP A 145 16.81 -16.85 9.69
C ASP A 145 15.59 -16.70 10.61
N ALA A 146 14.47 -17.27 10.22
CA ALA A 146 13.20 -17.06 10.92
C ALA A 146 13.13 -17.69 12.31
N ALA A 147 13.94 -18.71 12.58
CA ALA A 147 13.98 -19.37 13.88
C ALA A 147 14.89 -18.64 14.90
N THR A 148 15.94 -17.97 14.42
CA THR A 148 16.99 -17.41 15.28
C THR A 148 17.16 -15.91 15.20
N GLY A 149 16.64 -15.25 14.17
CA GLY A 149 16.84 -13.82 13.89
C GLY A 149 18.23 -13.43 13.40
N LYS A 150 19.10 -14.40 13.10
CA LYS A 150 20.45 -14.13 12.60
C LYS A 150 20.42 -13.74 11.13
N GLU A 151 21.29 -12.80 10.73
CA GLU A 151 21.46 -12.44 9.31
C GLU A 151 21.97 -13.64 8.51
N VAL A 152 21.27 -13.95 7.42
CA VAL A 152 21.68 -14.96 6.43
C VAL A 152 22.44 -14.29 5.29
N TRP A 153 21.92 -13.18 4.80
CA TRP A 153 22.57 -12.32 3.81
C TRP A 153 22.05 -10.87 3.92
N LYS A 154 22.87 -9.94 3.44
CA LYS A 154 22.55 -8.51 3.34
C LYS A 154 23.02 -8.00 1.99
N THR A 155 22.15 -7.28 1.27
CA THR A 155 22.46 -6.65 -0.03
C THR A 155 22.14 -5.17 0.05
N GLN A 156 23.07 -4.31 -0.40
CA GLN A 156 22.83 -2.88 -0.53
C GLN A 156 22.05 -2.61 -1.82
N VAL A 157 20.83 -2.12 -1.68
CA VAL A 157 19.93 -1.81 -2.81
C VAL A 157 20.14 -0.39 -3.28
N VAL A 158 20.17 0.57 -2.35
CA VAL A 158 20.33 2.02 -2.61
C VAL A 158 21.25 2.67 -1.59
N ASP A 159 21.75 3.84 -1.92
CA ASP A 159 22.58 4.66 -1.03
C ASP A 159 21.70 5.68 -0.31
N HIS A 160 21.51 5.51 0.99
CA HIS A 160 20.67 6.40 1.80
C HIS A 160 21.19 7.83 1.84
N THR A 161 22.50 8.07 1.69
CA THR A 161 23.08 9.43 1.68
C THR A 161 22.64 10.26 0.46
N GLN A 162 21.96 9.62 -0.50
CA GLN A 162 21.30 10.28 -1.63
C GLN A 162 19.80 10.53 -1.38
N GLY A 163 19.29 10.27 -0.17
CA GLY A 163 17.88 10.37 0.15
C GLY A 163 17.06 9.13 -0.25
N SER A 164 17.72 8.02 -0.58
CA SER A 164 17.06 6.79 -1.03
C SER A 164 17.01 5.76 0.10
N VAL A 165 15.79 5.38 0.52
CA VAL A 165 15.54 4.52 1.69
C VAL A 165 14.52 3.42 1.37
N ILE A 166 14.51 2.32 2.14
CA ILE A 166 13.50 1.27 2.00
C ILE A 166 12.61 1.27 3.24
N THR A 167 11.32 1.54 3.04
CA THR A 167 10.33 1.68 4.13
C THR A 167 9.24 0.62 4.11
N SER A 168 9.06 -0.09 2.99
CA SER A 168 8.03 -1.13 2.83
C SER A 168 8.60 -2.54 2.87
N PRO A 169 7.80 -3.53 3.29
CA PRO A 169 8.19 -4.92 3.16
C PRO A 169 8.38 -5.27 1.68
N PRO A 170 9.32 -6.16 1.34
CA PRO A 170 9.48 -6.62 -0.04
C PRO A 170 8.30 -7.51 -0.46
N THR A 171 8.01 -7.54 -1.75
CA THR A 171 7.04 -8.44 -2.37
C THR A 171 7.73 -9.77 -2.73
N LEU A 172 7.08 -10.88 -2.44
CA LEU A 172 7.59 -12.21 -2.78
C LEU A 172 6.92 -12.75 -4.04
N ALA A 173 7.71 -13.27 -4.96
CA ALA A 173 7.24 -13.96 -6.16
C ALA A 173 8.15 -15.16 -6.43
N LYS A 174 7.61 -16.39 -6.38
CA LYS A 174 8.42 -17.61 -6.53
C LYS A 174 9.61 -17.65 -5.55
N ASN A 175 10.84 -17.71 -6.08
CA ASN A 175 12.10 -17.67 -5.33
C ASN A 175 12.73 -16.26 -5.26
N LEU A 176 11.95 -15.23 -5.59
CA LEU A 176 12.41 -13.85 -5.65
C LEU A 176 11.90 -13.02 -4.45
N VAL A 177 12.75 -12.09 -4.03
CA VAL A 177 12.45 -10.97 -3.13
C VAL A 177 12.52 -9.71 -3.96
N VAL A 178 11.39 -9.05 -4.17
CA VAL A 178 11.28 -7.88 -5.04
C VAL A 178 11.04 -6.64 -4.20
N THR A 179 11.80 -5.59 -4.46
CA THR A 179 11.66 -4.31 -3.76
C THR A 179 11.84 -3.12 -4.70
N GLY A 180 11.19 -2.04 -4.36
CA GLY A 180 11.58 -0.71 -4.78
C GLY A 180 12.13 0.06 -3.58
N PHE A 181 12.09 1.39 -3.63
CA PHE A 181 12.62 2.28 -2.59
C PHE A 181 11.94 3.66 -2.66
N GLY A 182 12.08 4.46 -1.60
CA GLY A 182 11.72 5.88 -1.54
C GLY A 182 12.87 6.79 -1.92
N GLY A 183 12.61 8.08 -2.18
CA GLY A 183 13.64 9.08 -2.47
C GLY A 183 13.43 9.83 -3.79
N GLY A 184 12.22 9.76 -4.37
CA GLY A 184 11.87 10.57 -5.54
C GLY A 184 12.08 12.05 -5.32
N GLU A 185 11.80 12.53 -4.13
CA GLU A 185 11.96 13.92 -3.65
C GLU A 185 13.42 14.38 -3.57
N TYR A 186 14.37 13.44 -3.62
CA TYR A 186 15.81 13.73 -3.66
C TYR A 186 16.41 13.55 -5.06
N GLY A 187 15.57 13.36 -6.08
CA GLY A 187 16.00 13.17 -7.46
C GLY A 187 16.63 11.80 -7.72
N ALA A 188 16.13 10.75 -7.10
CA ALA A 188 16.52 9.38 -7.42
C ALA A 188 15.98 8.98 -8.81
N ARG A 189 16.74 8.19 -9.57
CA ARG A 189 16.22 7.49 -10.75
C ARG A 189 15.54 6.20 -10.29
N GLY A 190 14.22 6.12 -10.41
CA GLY A 190 13.43 5.00 -9.91
C GLY A 190 13.72 3.67 -10.62
N TYR A 191 13.64 2.58 -9.85
CA TYR A 191 13.66 1.20 -10.35
C TYR A 191 12.99 0.23 -9.36
N ILE A 192 12.61 -0.93 -9.85
CA ILE A 192 12.17 -2.10 -9.11
C ILE A 192 13.21 -3.19 -9.36
N VAL A 193 13.61 -3.90 -8.32
CA VAL A 193 14.70 -4.89 -8.40
C VAL A 193 14.31 -6.18 -7.68
N ALA A 194 14.67 -7.32 -8.27
CA ALA A 194 14.48 -8.64 -7.72
C ALA A 194 15.80 -9.28 -7.32
N TYR A 195 15.79 -9.90 -6.15
CA TYR A 195 16.90 -10.65 -5.59
C TYR A 195 16.49 -12.11 -5.38
N ASN A 196 17.44 -13.02 -5.50
CA ASN A 196 17.25 -14.43 -5.17
C ASN A 196 17.08 -14.58 -3.64
N GLN A 197 16.03 -15.29 -3.19
CA GLN A 197 15.75 -15.52 -1.76
C GLN A 197 16.89 -16.25 -1.05
N ALA A 198 17.64 -17.12 -1.76
CA ALA A 198 18.65 -17.98 -1.15
C ALA A 198 19.93 -17.23 -0.76
N ASP A 199 20.36 -16.28 -1.58
CA ASP A 199 21.70 -15.66 -1.46
C ASP A 199 21.75 -14.14 -1.64
N GLY A 200 20.60 -13.49 -1.92
CA GLY A 200 20.52 -12.04 -2.06
C GLY A 200 21.18 -11.49 -3.33
N ARG A 201 21.50 -12.36 -4.32
CA ARG A 201 22.03 -11.90 -5.63
C ARG A 201 20.92 -11.27 -6.45
N GLU A 202 21.23 -10.14 -7.11
CA GLU A 202 20.33 -9.49 -8.06
C GLU A 202 20.04 -10.44 -9.25
N VAL A 203 18.76 -10.58 -9.58
CA VAL A 203 18.28 -11.41 -10.70
C VAL A 203 17.91 -10.54 -11.89
N TRP A 204 17.13 -9.47 -11.64
CA TRP A 204 16.78 -8.50 -12.66
C TRP A 204 16.46 -7.14 -12.01
N ARG A 205 16.52 -6.09 -12.86
CA ARG A 205 16.14 -4.71 -12.51
C ARG A 205 15.32 -4.11 -13.63
N PHE A 206 14.21 -3.49 -13.26
CA PHE A 206 13.35 -2.71 -14.16
C PHE A 206 13.42 -1.23 -13.78
N TYR A 207 13.95 -0.40 -14.66
CA TYR A 207 13.96 1.04 -14.45
C TYR A 207 12.59 1.64 -14.71
N THR A 208 12.00 2.24 -13.69
CA THR A 208 10.71 2.98 -13.79
C THR A 208 10.90 4.36 -14.42
N VAL A 209 12.14 4.85 -14.49
CA VAL A 209 12.55 5.99 -15.31
C VAL A 209 13.51 5.49 -16.38
N PRO A 210 13.05 5.33 -17.63
CA PRO A 210 13.88 4.79 -18.71
C PRO A 210 15.02 5.75 -19.09
N GLY A 211 16.19 5.20 -19.37
CA GLY A 211 17.35 5.92 -19.90
C GLY A 211 17.42 5.91 -21.43
N PRO A 212 18.44 6.54 -22.03
CA PRO A 212 18.60 6.58 -23.47
C PRO A 212 18.60 5.19 -24.09
N GLY A 213 17.78 5.01 -25.14
CA GLY A 213 17.61 3.73 -25.83
C GLY A 213 16.61 2.78 -25.19
N GLU A 214 16.10 3.06 -23.99
CA GLU A 214 15.04 2.31 -23.34
C GLU A 214 13.66 2.86 -23.75
N PRO A 215 12.65 1.99 -23.96
CA PRO A 215 11.28 2.43 -24.32
C PRO A 215 10.70 3.40 -23.29
N GLY A 216 10.21 4.56 -23.76
CA GLY A 216 9.63 5.59 -22.91
C GLY A 216 10.59 6.72 -22.50
N ASN A 217 11.88 6.65 -22.82
CA ASN A 217 12.83 7.72 -22.54
C ASN A 217 12.51 9.03 -23.29
N ASP A 218 11.91 8.93 -24.48
CA ASP A 218 11.43 10.04 -25.29
C ASP A 218 10.29 10.85 -24.63
N SER A 219 9.69 10.31 -23.59
CA SER A 219 8.71 11.01 -22.75
C SER A 219 9.37 11.95 -21.70
N TRP A 220 10.70 12.02 -21.67
CA TRP A 220 11.48 12.90 -20.77
C TRP A 220 12.25 13.95 -21.57
N LYS A 221 12.22 15.20 -21.12
CA LYS A 221 12.94 16.29 -21.78
C LYS A 221 14.43 16.25 -21.45
N GLY A 222 15.26 16.09 -22.48
CA GLY A 222 16.72 16.08 -22.34
C GLY A 222 17.21 15.09 -21.27
N ASP A 223 18.01 15.56 -20.32
CA ASP A 223 18.63 14.75 -19.26
C ASP A 223 17.78 14.63 -17.98
N SER A 224 16.54 15.14 -17.96
CA SER A 224 15.68 15.12 -16.76
C SER A 224 15.41 13.71 -16.23
N TRP A 225 15.50 12.68 -17.07
CA TRP A 225 15.37 11.27 -16.67
C TRP A 225 16.40 10.84 -15.61
N LYS A 226 17.56 11.49 -15.54
CA LYS A 226 18.64 11.15 -14.57
C LYS A 226 18.18 11.31 -13.11
N TYR A 227 17.25 12.23 -12.88
CA TYR A 227 16.72 12.61 -11.57
C TYR A 227 15.18 12.47 -11.52
N GLY A 228 14.65 11.57 -12.34
CA GLY A 228 13.25 11.53 -12.73
C GLY A 228 12.26 11.06 -11.66
N GLY A 229 12.67 10.70 -10.46
CA GLY A 229 11.75 10.19 -9.42
C GLY A 229 11.18 8.83 -9.81
N ALA A 230 9.86 8.71 -9.86
CA ALA A 230 9.10 7.51 -10.22
C ALA A 230 9.50 6.26 -9.42
N VAL A 231 9.92 6.43 -8.18
CA VAL A 231 10.34 5.33 -7.30
C VAL A 231 9.15 4.48 -6.87
N ALA A 232 9.37 3.21 -6.53
CA ALA A 232 8.34 2.27 -6.08
C ALA A 232 8.49 2.01 -4.56
N TRP A 233 8.06 2.96 -3.74
CA TRP A 233 8.29 2.93 -2.29
C TRP A 233 7.22 2.16 -1.49
N ALA A 234 6.08 1.82 -2.12
CA ALA A 234 5.05 0.99 -1.51
C ALA A 234 5.18 -0.48 -1.91
N ILE A 235 4.27 -1.33 -1.42
CA ILE A 235 4.30 -2.77 -1.68
C ILE A 235 3.71 -3.11 -3.05
N GLY A 236 4.25 -4.14 -3.69
CA GLY A 236 3.66 -4.74 -4.89
C GLY A 236 2.68 -5.88 -4.57
N SER A 237 1.98 -6.34 -5.60
CA SER A 237 1.15 -7.56 -5.60
C SER A 237 1.72 -8.57 -6.58
N TYR A 238 1.44 -9.87 -6.37
CA TYR A 238 1.86 -10.93 -7.27
C TYR A 238 0.67 -11.81 -7.69
N ASP A 239 0.50 -12.01 -9.00
CA ASP A 239 -0.45 -12.97 -9.56
C ASP A 239 0.32 -14.21 -10.03
N PRO A 240 0.28 -15.33 -9.30
CA PRO A 240 0.99 -16.55 -9.68
C PRO A 240 0.43 -17.21 -10.96
N ALA A 241 -0.85 -16.98 -11.28
CA ALA A 241 -1.46 -17.56 -12.47
C ALA A 241 -1.02 -16.85 -13.76
N LEU A 242 -0.79 -15.55 -13.70
CA LEU A 242 -0.29 -14.74 -14.80
C LEU A 242 1.23 -14.58 -14.77
N ASN A 243 1.88 -14.96 -13.68
CA ASN A 243 3.30 -14.72 -13.41
C ASN A 243 3.68 -13.22 -13.48
N LEU A 244 2.78 -12.34 -13.02
CA LEU A 244 2.96 -10.90 -13.07
C LEU A 244 3.07 -10.31 -11.66
N ILE A 245 4.03 -9.41 -11.49
CA ILE A 245 4.20 -8.57 -10.31
C ILE A 245 3.70 -7.18 -10.67
N TYR A 246 2.84 -6.60 -9.82
CA TYR A 246 2.29 -5.27 -10.03
C TYR A 246 2.84 -4.30 -8.99
N TYR A 247 3.41 -3.20 -9.45
CA TYR A 247 3.85 -2.10 -8.60
C TYR A 247 3.22 -0.79 -9.03
N GLY A 248 2.99 0.07 -8.05
CA GLY A 248 2.76 1.49 -8.29
C GLY A 248 4.09 2.25 -8.30
N THR A 249 4.18 3.30 -9.10
CA THR A 249 5.34 4.19 -9.17
C THR A 249 4.98 5.60 -8.70
N SER A 250 5.93 6.29 -8.08
CA SER A 250 5.69 7.63 -7.55
C SER A 250 5.64 8.71 -8.64
N ASN A 251 5.39 9.92 -8.20
CA ASN A 251 5.46 11.13 -9.00
C ASN A 251 6.80 11.28 -9.74
N PRO A 252 6.86 12.03 -10.85
CA PRO A 252 8.10 12.40 -11.50
C PRO A 252 8.84 13.49 -10.70
N GLY A 253 10.19 13.40 -10.68
CA GLY A 253 11.07 14.39 -10.07
C GLY A 253 11.70 15.35 -11.12
N PRO A 254 11.89 16.64 -10.78
CA PRO A 254 11.25 17.37 -9.67
C PRO A 254 9.76 17.62 -9.91
N TRP A 255 9.02 18.10 -8.91
CA TRP A 255 7.61 18.49 -9.09
C TRP A 255 7.47 19.63 -10.10
N ASN A 256 8.51 20.47 -10.26
CA ASN A 256 8.57 21.46 -11.32
C ASN A 256 8.55 20.81 -12.71
N ALA A 257 7.36 20.76 -13.29
CA ALA A 257 7.11 20.12 -14.59
C ALA A 257 7.92 20.76 -15.75
N SER A 258 8.29 22.06 -15.65
CA SER A 258 9.06 22.77 -16.68
C SER A 258 10.46 22.17 -16.94
N VAL A 259 11.02 21.48 -15.96
CA VAL A 259 12.29 20.75 -16.08
C VAL A 259 12.13 19.51 -16.96
N ARG A 260 10.97 18.87 -16.92
CA ARG A 260 10.68 17.55 -17.53
C ARG A 260 9.89 17.62 -18.85
N GLY A 261 9.36 18.79 -19.19
CA GLY A 261 8.54 19.03 -20.37
C GLY A 261 7.97 20.44 -20.39
N PRO A 262 6.90 20.71 -21.15
CA PRO A 262 6.16 21.97 -21.10
C PRO A 262 5.47 22.17 -19.75
N ASP A 263 5.49 23.38 -19.22
CA ASP A 263 4.78 23.75 -17.99
C ASP A 263 3.31 24.07 -18.23
N SER A 264 2.57 23.09 -18.74
CA SER A 264 1.14 23.25 -19.06
C SER A 264 0.45 21.89 -19.13
N SER A 265 -0.88 21.88 -19.25
CA SER A 265 -1.66 20.68 -19.53
C SER A 265 -1.49 20.15 -20.98
N ASN A 266 -0.89 20.96 -21.86
CA ASN A 266 -0.53 20.52 -23.21
C ASN A 266 0.96 20.10 -23.27
N TYR A 267 1.28 19.01 -22.59
CA TYR A 267 2.64 18.46 -22.47
C TYR A 267 3.05 17.53 -23.62
N GLY A 268 2.10 17.23 -24.55
CA GLY A 268 2.39 16.39 -25.72
C GLY A 268 2.95 15.02 -25.35
N GLN A 269 4.13 14.68 -25.90
CA GLN A 269 4.81 13.41 -25.63
C GLN A 269 5.44 13.33 -24.22
N PHE A 270 5.65 14.45 -23.53
CA PHE A 270 6.38 14.52 -22.26
C PHE A 270 5.55 14.02 -21.07
N THR A 271 5.04 12.80 -21.16
CA THR A 271 4.22 12.17 -20.11
C THR A 271 5.04 11.67 -18.92
N ASN A 272 6.37 11.63 -19.03
CA ASN A 272 7.32 11.17 -18.01
C ASN A 272 7.09 9.70 -17.59
N LEU A 273 7.14 8.78 -18.57
CA LEU A 273 6.98 7.34 -18.31
C LEU A 273 8.14 6.79 -17.46
N PHE A 274 7.89 5.94 -16.47
CA PHE A 274 6.62 5.38 -16.04
C PHE A 274 6.25 5.96 -14.65
N SER A 275 6.29 7.27 -14.46
CA SER A 275 5.86 7.92 -13.21
C SER A 275 4.34 7.87 -13.05
N SER A 276 3.86 7.98 -11.80
CA SER A 276 2.43 7.98 -11.42
C SER A 276 1.64 6.89 -12.15
N SER A 277 2.18 5.67 -12.14
CA SER A 277 1.69 4.54 -12.95
C SER A 277 1.50 3.28 -12.12
N THR A 278 0.72 2.36 -12.67
CA THR A 278 0.80 0.93 -12.35
C THR A 278 1.61 0.25 -13.44
N VAL A 279 2.64 -0.51 -13.06
CA VAL A 279 3.44 -1.34 -13.96
C VAL A 279 3.24 -2.82 -13.63
N ALA A 280 3.04 -3.65 -14.65
CA ALA A 280 3.02 -5.10 -14.55
C ALA A 280 4.31 -5.67 -15.13
N ILE A 281 5.04 -6.43 -14.34
CA ILE A 281 6.37 -6.94 -14.67
C ILE A 281 6.31 -8.46 -14.64
N ASP A 282 6.84 -9.11 -15.68
CA ASP A 282 7.02 -10.55 -15.69
C ASP A 282 8.02 -10.96 -14.62
N ALA A 283 7.61 -11.86 -13.72
CA ALA A 283 8.39 -12.20 -12.53
C ALA A 283 9.71 -12.91 -12.85
N ASP A 284 9.79 -13.65 -13.95
CA ASP A 284 11.00 -14.38 -14.30
C ASP A 284 12.06 -13.50 -14.96
N THR A 285 11.62 -12.54 -15.78
CA THR A 285 12.51 -11.79 -16.66
C THR A 285 12.71 -10.33 -16.27
N GLY A 286 11.86 -9.77 -15.40
CA GLY A 286 11.85 -8.35 -15.07
C GLY A 286 11.38 -7.45 -16.22
N LYS A 287 10.82 -8.02 -17.30
CA LYS A 287 10.32 -7.25 -18.43
C LYS A 287 8.94 -6.69 -18.17
N LEU A 288 8.70 -5.47 -18.64
CA LEU A 288 7.40 -4.84 -18.61
C LEU A 288 6.42 -5.60 -19.51
N ALA A 289 5.32 -6.08 -18.94
CA ALA A 289 4.21 -6.68 -19.69
C ALA A 289 3.21 -5.62 -20.15
N TRP A 290 2.85 -4.69 -19.26
CA TRP A 290 2.00 -3.54 -19.53
C TRP A 290 2.15 -2.47 -18.44
N TYR A 291 1.67 -1.26 -18.74
CA TYR A 291 1.54 -0.18 -17.76
C TYR A 291 0.23 0.58 -17.97
N TYR A 292 -0.21 1.26 -16.90
CA TYR A 292 -1.27 2.26 -16.95
C TYR A 292 -0.82 3.49 -16.15
N GLN A 293 -0.72 4.65 -16.81
CA GLN A 293 -0.31 5.90 -16.17
C GLN A 293 -1.54 6.69 -15.73
N SER A 294 -1.74 6.81 -14.41
CA SER A 294 -2.92 7.44 -13.80
C SER A 294 -2.86 8.98 -13.83
N THR A 295 -1.66 9.57 -13.75
CA THR A 295 -1.44 11.02 -13.79
C THR A 295 -0.25 11.36 -14.69
N PRO A 296 -0.43 11.45 -16.01
CA PRO A 296 0.64 11.83 -16.94
C PRO A 296 1.18 13.23 -16.62
N HIS A 297 2.51 13.40 -16.72
CA HIS A 297 3.18 14.68 -16.50
C HIS A 297 2.77 15.37 -15.18
N ASP A 298 2.64 14.58 -14.13
CA ASP A 298 2.17 15.01 -12.81
C ASP A 298 2.99 16.21 -12.27
N ALA A 299 2.30 17.23 -11.76
CA ALA A 299 2.87 18.44 -11.15
C ALA A 299 2.31 18.69 -9.74
N TRP A 300 1.54 17.75 -9.18
CA TRP A 300 0.85 17.86 -7.88
C TRP A 300 1.39 16.93 -6.80
N ASP A 301 2.33 16.04 -7.15
CA ASP A 301 2.78 14.91 -6.31
C ASP A 301 1.68 13.84 -6.15
N TYR A 302 0.99 13.52 -7.24
CA TYR A 302 0.00 12.43 -7.25
C TYR A 302 0.65 11.10 -7.58
N ASP A 303 1.36 10.55 -6.61
CA ASP A 303 1.94 9.22 -6.71
C ASP A 303 0.93 8.16 -7.16
N GLY A 304 1.37 7.28 -8.05
CA GLY A 304 0.65 6.07 -8.37
C GLY A 304 1.08 4.85 -7.52
N VAL A 305 1.66 5.03 -6.34
CA VAL A 305 2.25 3.95 -5.53
C VAL A 305 1.25 3.14 -4.72
N ASN A 306 0.01 3.58 -4.62
CA ASN A 306 -1.04 2.91 -3.86
C ASN A 306 -1.12 1.43 -4.23
N GLU A 307 -1.42 0.60 -3.23
CA GLU A 307 -1.49 -0.85 -3.41
C GLU A 307 -2.44 -1.25 -4.53
N ASN A 308 -2.04 -2.29 -5.24
CA ASN A 308 -2.82 -2.92 -6.29
C ASN A 308 -3.53 -4.14 -5.69
N VAL A 309 -4.87 -4.10 -5.58
CA VAL A 309 -5.66 -5.20 -5.04
C VAL A 309 -6.17 -6.06 -6.19
N LEU A 310 -5.79 -7.34 -6.19
CA LEU A 310 -6.15 -8.27 -7.25
C LEU A 310 -7.42 -9.04 -6.87
N ALA A 311 -8.38 -9.08 -7.79
CA ALA A 311 -9.63 -9.81 -7.59
C ALA A 311 -10.13 -10.42 -8.92
N ASP A 312 -10.97 -11.44 -8.79
CA ASP A 312 -11.79 -11.94 -9.89
C ASP A 312 -13.24 -11.57 -9.61
N VAL A 313 -13.83 -10.77 -10.48
CA VAL A 313 -15.19 -10.26 -10.30
C VAL A 313 -16.04 -10.52 -11.54
N GLU A 314 -17.35 -10.49 -11.37
CA GLU A 314 -18.27 -10.58 -12.49
C GLU A 314 -18.56 -9.18 -13.05
N ILE A 315 -18.27 -8.97 -14.33
CA ILE A 315 -18.59 -7.74 -15.07
C ILE A 315 -19.38 -8.15 -16.32
N ASN A 316 -20.62 -7.65 -16.43
CA ASN A 316 -21.52 -7.97 -17.55
C ASN A 316 -21.71 -9.50 -17.80
N GLY A 317 -21.81 -10.27 -16.71
CA GLY A 317 -21.97 -11.72 -16.77
C GLY A 317 -20.70 -12.51 -17.10
N GLN A 318 -19.54 -11.86 -17.11
CA GLN A 318 -18.25 -12.50 -17.39
C GLN A 318 -17.31 -12.37 -16.19
N LYS A 319 -16.70 -13.49 -15.77
CA LYS A 319 -15.64 -13.49 -14.77
C LYS A 319 -14.41 -12.76 -15.34
N THR A 320 -14.08 -11.64 -14.75
CA THR A 320 -13.03 -10.75 -15.23
C THR A 320 -11.92 -10.63 -14.18
N PRO A 321 -10.65 -10.88 -14.53
CA PRO A 321 -9.53 -10.65 -13.64
C PRO A 321 -9.24 -9.14 -13.58
N VAL A 322 -9.43 -8.55 -12.40
CA VAL A 322 -9.27 -7.11 -12.22
C VAL A 322 -8.17 -6.76 -11.23
N LEU A 323 -7.68 -5.55 -11.36
CA LEU A 323 -6.85 -4.84 -10.41
C LEU A 323 -7.62 -3.61 -9.96
N PHE A 324 -7.90 -3.51 -8.67
CA PHE A 324 -8.48 -2.34 -8.02
C PHE A 324 -7.40 -1.43 -7.47
N LYS A 325 -7.54 -0.13 -7.70
CA LYS A 325 -6.63 0.88 -7.19
C LYS A 325 -7.37 2.16 -6.83
N ALA A 326 -7.32 2.54 -5.56
CA ALA A 326 -7.70 3.86 -5.11
C ALA A 326 -6.44 4.73 -5.06
N ASP A 327 -6.33 5.69 -5.97
CA ASP A 327 -5.09 6.43 -6.20
C ASP A 327 -5.08 7.80 -5.50
N ARG A 328 -3.87 8.39 -5.28
CA ARG A 328 -3.72 9.72 -4.68
C ARG A 328 -4.54 10.78 -5.40
N ASN A 329 -4.62 10.71 -6.72
CA ASN A 329 -5.32 11.65 -7.58
C ASN A 329 -6.86 11.67 -7.42
N GLY A 330 -7.40 10.80 -6.57
CA GLY A 330 -8.83 10.75 -6.22
C GLY A 330 -9.66 9.79 -7.05
N PHE A 331 -9.11 9.15 -8.08
CA PHE A 331 -9.81 8.13 -8.85
C PHE A 331 -9.69 6.75 -8.24
N PHE A 332 -10.81 6.02 -8.27
CA PHE A 332 -10.83 4.58 -8.09
C PHE A 332 -10.80 3.93 -9.48
N TYR A 333 -9.71 3.24 -9.77
CA TYR A 333 -9.48 2.55 -11.03
C TYR A 333 -9.84 1.08 -10.94
N VAL A 334 -10.48 0.57 -12.00
CA VAL A 334 -10.64 -0.86 -12.27
C VAL A 334 -9.92 -1.16 -13.58
N LEU A 335 -8.83 -1.89 -13.50
CA LEU A 335 -8.04 -2.31 -14.65
C LEU A 335 -8.21 -3.81 -14.88
N ASN A 336 -8.18 -4.25 -16.13
CA ASN A 336 -7.96 -5.67 -16.44
C ASN A 336 -6.52 -6.01 -16.07
N ARG A 337 -6.30 -6.86 -15.04
CA ARG A 337 -4.95 -7.13 -14.54
C ARG A 337 -4.07 -7.93 -15.50
N LYS A 338 -4.66 -8.57 -16.53
CA LYS A 338 -3.90 -9.28 -17.57
C LYS A 338 -3.34 -8.34 -18.64
N THR A 339 -4.07 -7.25 -18.96
CA THR A 339 -3.76 -6.42 -20.12
C THR A 339 -3.44 -4.96 -19.80
N GLY A 340 -3.77 -4.48 -18.58
CA GLY A 340 -3.67 -3.08 -18.20
C GLY A 340 -4.81 -2.19 -18.73
N GLN A 341 -5.78 -2.76 -19.45
CA GLN A 341 -6.89 -2.00 -20.00
C GLN A 341 -7.74 -1.39 -18.88
N LEU A 342 -8.03 -0.09 -18.99
CA LEU A 342 -8.96 0.60 -18.12
C LEU A 342 -10.39 0.11 -18.39
N ILE A 343 -11.03 -0.44 -17.35
CA ILE A 343 -12.45 -0.87 -17.39
C ILE A 343 -13.34 0.27 -16.92
N SER A 344 -12.99 0.88 -15.79
CA SER A 344 -13.71 2.04 -15.25
C SER A 344 -12.81 2.87 -14.34
N ALA A 345 -13.12 4.17 -14.23
CA ALA A 345 -12.51 5.08 -13.26
C ALA A 345 -13.51 6.15 -12.84
N LYS A 346 -13.65 6.40 -11.54
CA LYS A 346 -14.49 7.45 -10.99
C LYS A 346 -13.87 8.03 -9.74
N LEU A 347 -14.12 9.29 -9.47
CA LEU A 347 -13.68 9.96 -8.25
C LEU A 347 -14.38 9.34 -7.04
N PHE A 348 -13.60 8.88 -6.06
CA PHE A 348 -14.14 8.30 -4.81
C PHE A 348 -14.20 9.31 -3.67
N ALA A 349 -13.51 10.45 -3.82
CA ALA A 349 -13.49 11.54 -2.86
C ALA A 349 -13.39 12.88 -3.60
N THR A 350 -13.30 13.98 -2.86
CA THR A 350 -13.24 15.33 -3.43
C THR A 350 -12.00 15.55 -4.27
N ALA A 351 -12.19 15.86 -5.55
CA ALA A 351 -11.12 16.28 -6.46
C ALA A 351 -11.64 17.37 -7.40
N ASN A 352 -10.83 18.41 -7.63
CA ASN A 352 -11.17 19.53 -8.51
C ASN A 352 -10.06 19.86 -9.52
N TRP A 353 -8.93 19.13 -9.47
CA TRP A 353 -7.84 19.25 -10.44
C TRP A 353 -8.22 18.67 -11.81
N THR A 354 -9.30 17.90 -11.84
CA THR A 354 -9.86 17.23 -13.00
C THR A 354 -11.37 17.40 -13.06
N SER A 355 -11.94 17.43 -14.24
CA SER A 355 -13.39 17.39 -14.47
C SER A 355 -13.93 15.96 -14.67
N GLY A 356 -13.04 14.95 -14.72
CA GLY A 356 -13.41 13.55 -14.91
C GLY A 356 -12.36 12.75 -15.69
N MET A 357 -12.77 11.57 -16.15
CA MET A 357 -11.95 10.65 -16.94
C MET A 357 -12.45 10.61 -18.39
N ASP A 358 -11.57 10.87 -19.34
CA ASP A 358 -11.81 10.52 -20.73
C ASP A 358 -11.60 9.00 -20.90
N MET A 359 -12.68 8.27 -20.96
CA MET A 359 -12.64 6.80 -21.08
C MET A 359 -12.11 6.30 -22.44
N ALA A 360 -12.10 7.14 -23.46
CA ALA A 360 -11.57 6.77 -24.78
C ALA A 360 -10.04 6.74 -24.78
N THR A 361 -9.42 7.68 -24.08
CA THR A 361 -7.96 7.77 -23.95
C THR A 361 -7.43 7.17 -22.65
N GLY A 362 -8.29 6.92 -21.67
CA GLY A 362 -7.90 6.49 -20.31
C GLY A 362 -7.15 7.57 -19.53
N ARG A 363 -7.39 8.87 -19.82
CA ARG A 363 -6.67 9.98 -19.20
C ARG A 363 -7.59 10.91 -18.43
N PRO A 364 -7.16 11.46 -17.27
CA PRO A 364 -7.89 12.52 -16.59
C PRO A 364 -8.01 13.77 -17.48
N ILE A 365 -9.18 14.43 -17.41
CA ILE A 365 -9.42 15.72 -18.08
C ILE A 365 -9.03 16.82 -17.10
N GLU A 366 -7.82 17.36 -17.23
CA GLU A 366 -7.29 18.37 -16.32
C GLU A 366 -8.09 19.66 -16.33
N VAL A 367 -8.19 20.31 -15.15
CA VAL A 367 -8.68 21.68 -14.98
C VAL A 367 -7.46 22.61 -14.96
N PRO A 368 -7.19 23.40 -16.02
CA PRO A 368 -5.95 24.15 -16.17
C PRO A 368 -5.65 25.15 -15.04
N GLU A 369 -6.69 25.69 -14.40
CA GLU A 369 -6.58 26.65 -13.27
C GLU A 369 -6.13 25.97 -11.98
N LYS A 370 -6.21 24.63 -11.91
CA LYS A 370 -5.78 23.81 -10.79
C LYS A 370 -4.38 23.21 -10.99
N ARG A 371 -3.76 23.44 -12.16
CA ARG A 371 -2.40 23.01 -12.42
C ARG A 371 -1.40 24.04 -11.90
N PRO A 372 -0.48 23.71 -10.97
CA PRO A 372 0.58 24.61 -10.55
C PRO A 372 1.59 24.84 -11.68
N ARG A 373 2.09 26.06 -11.81
CA ARG A 373 3.04 26.46 -12.86
C ARG A 373 4.06 27.45 -12.30
N LEU A 374 5.14 27.69 -13.04
CA LEU A 374 6.05 28.78 -12.74
C LEU A 374 5.31 30.13 -12.84
N GLY A 375 5.40 30.95 -11.79
CA GLY A 375 4.73 32.25 -11.73
C GLY A 375 3.21 32.19 -11.56
N PHE A 376 2.63 31.00 -11.38
CA PHE A 376 1.19 30.82 -11.14
C PHE A 376 0.93 29.89 -9.97
N ARG A 377 0.36 30.42 -8.89
CA ARG A 377 -0.07 29.62 -7.73
C ARG A 377 -1.50 29.13 -7.93
N ALA A 378 -1.63 27.84 -8.16
CA ALA A 378 -2.93 27.15 -8.14
C ALA A 378 -3.46 27.13 -6.70
N LYS A 379 -4.70 27.60 -6.51
CA LYS A 379 -5.33 27.72 -5.20
C LYS A 379 -6.42 26.69 -5.01
N ASP A 380 -6.59 26.25 -3.75
CA ASP A 380 -7.65 25.33 -3.34
C ASP A 380 -7.71 24.08 -4.24
N VAL A 381 -6.52 23.52 -4.53
CA VAL A 381 -6.39 22.28 -5.30
C VAL A 381 -6.73 21.11 -4.41
N CYS A 382 -7.71 20.32 -4.77
CA CYS A 382 -8.11 19.10 -4.08
C CYS A 382 -7.96 17.90 -5.02
N PRO A 383 -7.38 16.79 -4.53
CA PRO A 383 -6.72 16.65 -3.22
C PRO A 383 -5.40 17.42 -3.12
N SER A 384 -4.84 17.50 -1.91
CA SER A 384 -3.48 17.97 -1.70
C SER A 384 -2.45 16.94 -2.20
N ALA A 385 -1.17 17.24 -2.12
CA ALA A 385 -0.07 16.36 -2.53
C ALA A 385 -0.10 14.97 -1.86
N ILE A 386 -0.63 14.83 -0.64
CA ILE A 386 -0.80 13.50 -0.02
C ILE A 386 -1.96 12.68 -0.61
N GLY A 387 -2.75 13.26 -1.50
CA GLY A 387 -3.85 12.60 -2.19
C GLY A 387 -5.11 12.40 -1.36
N ASN A 388 -6.16 11.85 -1.99
CA ASN A 388 -7.37 11.40 -1.28
C ASN A 388 -7.16 10.06 -0.56
N LYS A 389 -6.13 9.32 -0.88
CA LYS A 389 -5.61 8.12 -0.21
C LYS A 389 -4.10 8.06 -0.40
N ASN A 390 -3.37 7.56 0.58
CA ASN A 390 -1.92 7.39 0.51
C ASN A 390 -1.54 5.92 0.79
N TRP A 391 -0.46 5.64 1.53
CA TRP A 391 0.05 4.29 1.80
C TRP A 391 -0.90 3.39 2.60
N MET A 392 -1.87 3.96 3.30
CA MET A 392 -2.78 3.22 4.18
C MET A 392 -3.58 2.20 3.35
N PRO A 393 -3.40 0.88 3.59
CA PRO A 393 -4.00 -0.11 2.71
C PRO A 393 -5.51 -0.21 2.88
N MET A 394 -6.21 -0.34 1.74
CA MET A 394 -7.62 -0.70 1.65
C MET A 394 -7.82 -2.21 1.80
N SER A 395 -9.08 -2.64 1.92
CA SER A 395 -9.44 -4.06 1.92
C SER A 395 -10.60 -4.33 0.96
N TYR A 396 -10.51 -5.41 0.19
CA TYR A 396 -11.60 -5.91 -0.64
C TYR A 396 -12.24 -7.15 -0.04
N SER A 397 -13.55 -7.12 0.20
CA SER A 397 -14.30 -8.28 0.67
C SER A 397 -15.07 -8.93 -0.49
N PRO A 398 -14.70 -10.15 -0.90
CA PRO A 398 -15.47 -10.88 -1.93
C PRO A 398 -16.88 -11.25 -1.48
N GLN A 399 -17.14 -11.30 -0.17
CA GLN A 399 -18.45 -11.60 0.38
C GLN A 399 -19.45 -10.45 0.19
N THR A 400 -19.01 -9.21 0.35
CA THR A 400 -19.84 -8.02 0.15
C THR A 400 -19.72 -7.44 -1.26
N GLY A 401 -18.66 -7.79 -1.99
CA GLY A 401 -18.29 -7.18 -3.26
C GLY A 401 -17.78 -5.74 -3.11
N LEU A 402 -17.48 -5.29 -1.88
CA LEU A 402 -17.10 -3.91 -1.59
C LEU A 402 -15.62 -3.79 -1.27
N VAL A 403 -15.08 -2.61 -1.58
CA VAL A 403 -13.77 -2.15 -1.13
C VAL A 403 -13.98 -1.18 0.03
N TYR A 404 -13.22 -1.37 1.11
CA TYR A 404 -13.21 -0.49 2.28
C TYR A 404 -11.90 0.26 2.31
N MET A 405 -11.94 1.60 2.36
CA MET A 405 -10.74 2.40 2.28
C MET A 405 -10.77 3.62 3.20
N PRO A 406 -9.61 3.99 3.80
CA PRO A 406 -9.45 5.26 4.48
C PRO A 406 -9.25 6.35 3.43
N THR A 407 -9.89 7.50 3.59
CA THR A 407 -9.78 8.63 2.68
C THR A 407 -9.38 9.90 3.40
N LEU A 408 -8.79 10.82 2.64
CA LEU A 408 -8.31 12.13 3.08
C LEU A 408 -9.07 13.20 2.31
N ASN A 409 -9.51 14.25 3.00
CA ASN A 409 -10.23 15.37 2.41
C ASN A 409 -9.48 16.68 2.68
N ILE A 410 -8.29 16.79 2.11
CA ILE A 410 -7.35 17.88 2.32
C ILE A 410 -7.01 18.49 0.98
N CYS A 411 -6.94 19.83 0.92
CA CYS A 411 -6.60 20.60 -0.27
C CYS A 411 -5.28 21.34 -0.06
N MET A 412 -4.75 21.99 -1.10
CA MET A 412 -3.50 22.73 -1.07
C MET A 412 -3.54 23.97 -1.94
N ASP A 413 -2.63 24.91 -1.66
CA ASP A 413 -2.16 25.92 -2.61
C ASP A 413 -0.74 25.58 -3.02
N MET A 414 -0.44 25.67 -4.32
CA MET A 414 0.87 25.27 -4.85
C MET A 414 1.26 26.07 -6.08
N ASN A 415 2.54 26.45 -6.15
CA ASN A 415 3.19 26.97 -7.36
C ASN A 415 4.52 26.25 -7.57
N LEU A 416 4.98 26.22 -8.83
CA LEU A 416 6.28 25.66 -9.15
C LEU A 416 7.37 26.73 -8.91
N ALA A 417 8.57 26.26 -8.55
CA ALA A 417 9.75 27.07 -8.28
C ALA A 417 10.98 26.49 -9.01
N GLN A 418 11.95 27.32 -9.30
CA GLN A 418 13.24 26.86 -9.83
C GLN A 418 13.98 26.02 -8.77
N VAL A 419 14.64 24.98 -9.22
CA VAL A 419 15.42 24.10 -8.35
C VAL A 419 16.60 23.51 -9.11
N ASP A 420 17.75 23.48 -8.45
CA ASP A 420 18.95 22.78 -8.91
C ASP A 420 19.13 21.49 -8.12
N TYR A 421 19.53 20.43 -8.80
CA TYR A 421 19.85 19.18 -8.14
C TYR A 421 21.07 19.32 -7.24
N LYS A 422 20.91 18.88 -5.97
CA LYS A 422 22.01 18.71 -5.02
C LYS A 422 21.86 17.33 -4.37
N ARG A 423 22.93 16.53 -4.43
CA ARG A 423 22.94 15.19 -3.82
C ARG A 423 22.54 15.23 -2.33
N GLY A 424 21.60 14.40 -1.94
CA GLY A 424 21.14 14.29 -0.55
C GLY A 424 20.29 15.46 -0.04
N ALA A 425 19.85 16.36 -0.92
CA ALA A 425 18.94 17.45 -0.60
C ALA A 425 17.62 17.29 -1.38
N PHE A 426 16.55 17.88 -0.89
CA PHE A 426 15.27 17.91 -1.58
C PHE A 426 15.39 18.57 -2.96
N TYR A 427 14.85 17.88 -3.96
CA TYR A 427 14.78 18.30 -5.36
C TYR A 427 13.31 18.42 -5.79
N LEU A 428 12.54 19.26 -5.07
CA LEU A 428 11.10 19.40 -5.31
C LEU A 428 10.80 20.43 -6.41
N GLY A 429 11.31 21.63 -6.29
CA GLY A 429 10.99 22.72 -7.21
C GLY A 429 9.54 23.18 -7.11
N ALA A 430 9.02 23.28 -5.89
CA ALA A 430 7.67 23.74 -5.60
C ALA A 430 7.65 24.52 -4.28
N ASP A 431 6.71 25.48 -4.19
CA ASP A 431 6.30 26.17 -2.98
C ASP A 431 4.83 25.86 -2.73
N PHE A 432 4.49 25.41 -1.51
CA PHE A 432 3.20 24.83 -1.22
C PHE A 432 2.71 25.09 0.20
N GLU A 433 1.39 25.10 0.34
CA GLU A 433 0.64 25.03 1.59
C GLU A 433 -0.30 23.82 1.49
N LEU A 434 0.02 22.72 2.18
CA LEU A 434 -0.64 21.43 1.99
C LEU A 434 -1.85 21.20 2.91
N GLY A 435 -2.00 21.99 3.98
CA GLY A 435 -2.95 21.73 5.08
C GLY A 435 -4.22 22.55 4.99
N LYS A 436 -4.92 22.58 3.85
CA LYS A 436 -6.22 23.27 3.70
C LYS A 436 -7.37 22.28 3.83
N TRP A 437 -8.44 22.67 4.54
CA TRP A 437 -9.64 21.86 4.64
C TRP A 437 -10.30 21.67 3.27
N GLY A 438 -10.63 20.42 2.96
CA GLY A 438 -11.53 20.13 1.84
C GLY A 438 -12.98 20.49 2.17
N PRO A 439 -13.88 20.52 1.17
CA PRO A 439 -15.29 20.80 1.39
C PRO A 439 -15.98 19.72 2.22
N GLY A 440 -17.07 20.08 2.92
CA GLY A 440 -17.88 19.11 3.69
C GLY A 440 -17.59 19.05 5.18
N GLY A 441 -16.61 19.83 5.72
CA GLY A 441 -16.41 19.98 7.16
C GLY A 441 -15.77 18.77 7.86
N HIS A 442 -15.05 17.93 7.13
CA HIS A 442 -14.29 16.78 7.66
C HIS A 442 -12.93 16.66 6.96
N LEU A 443 -11.96 16.03 7.61
CA LEU A 443 -10.61 15.82 7.06
C LEU A 443 -10.35 14.37 6.66
N GLY A 444 -11.09 13.42 7.22
CA GLY A 444 -11.00 12.01 6.91
C GLY A 444 -12.36 11.35 6.77
N GLU A 445 -12.42 10.26 6.03
CA GLU A 445 -13.61 9.42 5.92
C GLU A 445 -13.18 7.97 5.71
N VAL A 446 -13.79 7.01 6.42
CA VAL A 446 -13.72 5.59 6.06
C VAL A 446 -14.93 5.27 5.20
N ILE A 447 -14.72 4.82 3.98
CA ILE A 447 -15.81 4.54 3.05
C ILE A 447 -15.87 3.06 2.66
N ALA A 448 -17.10 2.57 2.40
CA ALA A 448 -17.36 1.38 1.61
C ALA A 448 -17.72 1.79 0.19
N TRP A 449 -16.97 1.27 -0.77
CA TRP A 449 -17.07 1.58 -2.19
C TRP A 449 -17.46 0.34 -2.99
N ASP A 450 -18.50 0.47 -3.82
CA ASP A 450 -18.83 -0.56 -4.81
C ASP A 450 -17.91 -0.36 -6.04
N PRO A 451 -16.92 -1.25 -6.26
CA PRO A 451 -15.93 -1.06 -7.32
C PRO A 451 -16.50 -1.29 -8.72
N ILE A 452 -17.65 -1.96 -8.84
CA ILE A 452 -18.28 -2.25 -10.13
C ILE A 452 -19.26 -1.12 -10.51
N LYS A 453 -20.12 -0.71 -9.57
CA LYS A 453 -21.04 0.42 -9.78
C LYS A 453 -20.35 1.77 -9.66
N GLN A 454 -19.11 1.79 -9.16
CA GLN A 454 -18.32 3.01 -8.97
C GLN A 454 -19.08 4.05 -8.11
N GLN A 455 -19.53 3.62 -6.93
CA GLN A 455 -20.27 4.49 -6.01
C GLN A 455 -20.00 4.16 -4.54
N LYS A 456 -20.06 5.20 -3.70
CA LYS A 456 -20.01 5.07 -2.24
C LYS A 456 -21.30 4.43 -1.74
N VAL A 457 -21.18 3.40 -0.89
CA VAL A 457 -22.30 2.71 -0.24
C VAL A 457 -22.59 3.34 1.12
N TRP A 458 -21.54 3.54 1.92
CA TRP A 458 -21.59 4.28 3.17
C TRP A 458 -20.25 4.96 3.46
N GLY A 459 -20.24 5.91 4.40
CA GLY A 459 -19.03 6.59 4.85
C GLY A 459 -19.16 7.10 6.27
N ASN A 460 -18.05 7.04 7.02
CA ASN A 460 -17.92 7.58 8.37
C ASN A 460 -16.86 8.68 8.37
N THR A 461 -17.26 9.90 8.58
CA THR A 461 -16.38 11.08 8.62
C THR A 461 -15.70 11.26 9.97
N ASP A 462 -14.55 11.95 9.95
CA ASP A 462 -13.78 12.33 11.12
C ASP A 462 -13.23 13.76 10.93
N ASP A 463 -13.01 14.48 12.01
CA ASP A 463 -12.42 15.83 12.02
C ASP A 463 -10.90 15.81 11.79
N LEU A 464 -10.28 14.63 11.88
CA LEU A 464 -8.87 14.40 11.54
C LEU A 464 -8.73 13.37 10.40
N PRO A 465 -7.59 13.39 9.68
CA PRO A 465 -7.35 12.46 8.59
C PRO A 465 -7.31 11.01 9.04
N TYR A 466 -7.88 10.07 8.26
CA TYR A 466 -7.67 8.65 8.48
C TYR A 466 -6.34 8.20 7.87
N ILE A 467 -5.42 7.77 8.72
CA ILE A 467 -4.05 7.36 8.33
C ILE A 467 -3.72 5.92 8.70
N GLY A 468 -4.70 5.15 9.17
CA GLY A 468 -4.59 3.71 9.45
C GLY A 468 -5.15 2.84 8.32
N GLY A 469 -4.60 1.63 8.15
CA GLY A 469 -5.09 0.68 7.16
C GLY A 469 -6.34 -0.09 7.62
N ILE A 470 -6.96 -0.80 6.69
CA ILE A 470 -8.20 -1.54 6.88
C ILE A 470 -8.00 -3.04 6.68
N THR A 471 -8.74 -3.85 7.43
CA THR A 471 -8.85 -5.31 7.25
C THR A 471 -10.29 -5.74 7.43
N THR A 472 -10.77 -6.61 6.53
CA THR A 472 -12.14 -7.15 6.57
C THR A 472 -12.13 -8.66 6.85
N THR A 473 -13.27 -9.17 7.35
CA THR A 473 -13.44 -10.59 7.66
C THR A 473 -14.70 -11.16 7.00
N ALA A 474 -14.71 -12.47 6.79
CA ALA A 474 -15.86 -13.23 6.30
C ALA A 474 -17.06 -13.17 7.26
N SER A 475 -16.84 -12.83 8.54
CA SER A 475 -17.91 -12.60 9.49
C SER A 475 -18.65 -11.26 9.29
N GLY A 476 -18.20 -10.40 8.37
CA GLY A 476 -18.81 -9.11 8.09
C GLY A 476 -18.31 -7.97 8.99
N LEU A 477 -17.08 -8.05 9.49
CA LEU A 477 -16.43 -6.98 10.25
C LEU A 477 -15.41 -6.22 9.39
N VAL A 478 -15.28 -4.92 9.68
CA VAL A 478 -14.23 -4.03 9.17
C VAL A 478 -13.44 -3.52 10.35
N PHE A 479 -12.15 -3.86 10.43
CA PHE A 479 -11.25 -3.37 11.46
C PHE A 479 -10.39 -2.22 10.93
N HIS A 480 -10.31 -1.13 11.69
CA HIS A 480 -9.43 0.00 11.39
C HIS A 480 -9.05 0.77 12.66
N GLY A 481 -8.01 1.58 12.56
CA GLY A 481 -7.64 2.54 13.59
C GLY A 481 -7.74 3.98 13.12
N ASP A 482 -7.77 4.92 14.06
CA ASP A 482 -7.75 6.35 13.78
C ASP A 482 -6.59 7.08 14.48
N ILE A 483 -6.46 8.36 14.16
CA ILE A 483 -5.37 9.20 14.68
C ILE A 483 -5.55 9.52 16.17
N HIS A 484 -6.80 9.48 16.69
CA HIS A 484 -7.09 9.66 18.10
C HIS A 484 -6.68 8.46 18.96
N GLY A 485 -6.33 7.32 18.32
CA GLY A 485 -5.95 6.08 19.00
C GLY A 485 -7.10 5.11 19.24
N TRP A 486 -8.28 5.33 18.63
CA TRP A 486 -9.34 4.35 18.66
C TRP A 486 -9.09 3.23 17.65
N PHE A 487 -9.02 2.00 18.14
CA PHE A 487 -9.14 0.80 17.34
C PHE A 487 -10.60 0.38 17.29
N LYS A 488 -11.17 0.23 16.10
CA LYS A 488 -12.61 0.06 15.89
C LYS A 488 -12.91 -1.20 15.09
N ALA A 489 -14.07 -1.81 15.38
CA ALA A 489 -14.70 -2.83 14.52
C ALA A 489 -16.05 -2.29 14.06
N LEU A 490 -16.25 -2.22 12.75
CA LEU A 490 -17.49 -1.76 12.12
C LEU A 490 -18.23 -2.94 11.52
N ASP A 491 -19.56 -2.81 11.40
CA ASP A 491 -20.38 -3.65 10.54
C ASP A 491 -20.09 -3.33 9.07
N ALA A 492 -19.72 -4.35 8.29
CA ALA A 492 -19.29 -4.18 6.90
C ALA A 492 -20.40 -3.65 5.98
N LYS A 493 -21.67 -3.90 6.28
CA LYS A 493 -22.81 -3.49 5.45
C LYS A 493 -23.25 -2.06 5.72
N THR A 494 -23.17 -1.64 6.98
CA THR A 494 -23.77 -0.38 7.44
C THR A 494 -22.76 0.69 7.86
N GLY A 495 -21.50 0.30 8.13
CA GLY A 495 -20.48 1.18 8.72
C GLY A 495 -20.68 1.46 10.21
N GLN A 496 -21.71 0.89 10.85
CA GLN A 496 -21.95 1.09 12.28
C GLN A 496 -20.79 0.57 13.12
N THR A 497 -20.31 1.38 14.07
CA THR A 497 -19.31 0.95 15.06
C THR A 497 -19.94 -0.03 16.05
N LEU A 498 -19.42 -1.27 16.05
CA LEU A 498 -19.87 -2.35 16.94
C LEU A 498 -19.00 -2.48 18.19
N TRP A 499 -17.74 -2.07 18.09
CA TRP A 499 -16.78 -2.11 19.19
C TRP A 499 -15.65 -1.09 18.95
N LYS A 500 -15.10 -0.58 20.03
CA LYS A 500 -13.90 0.27 19.99
C LYS A 500 -13.06 0.11 21.26
N PHE A 501 -11.75 0.31 21.11
CA PHE A 501 -10.75 0.27 22.18
C PHE A 501 -9.80 1.46 22.04
N MET A 502 -9.48 2.14 23.15
CA MET A 502 -8.52 3.24 23.17
C MET A 502 -7.11 2.67 23.39
N ALA A 503 -6.28 2.70 22.36
CA ALA A 503 -4.90 2.20 22.39
C ALA A 503 -3.88 3.19 23.00
N GLY A 504 -4.31 4.42 23.28
CA GLY A 504 -3.48 5.45 23.92
C GLY A 504 -2.54 6.20 22.99
N SER A 505 -2.41 5.80 21.73
CA SER A 505 -1.68 6.48 20.68
C SER A 505 -2.35 6.25 19.34
N GLY A 506 -2.14 7.12 18.37
CA GLY A 506 -2.71 6.99 17.03
C GLY A 506 -2.39 5.65 16.37
N ILE A 507 -3.26 5.19 15.47
CA ILE A 507 -3.09 3.92 14.78
C ILE A 507 -2.92 4.19 13.29
N SER A 508 -1.66 4.09 12.83
CA SER A 508 -1.27 4.27 11.43
C SER A 508 -1.02 2.95 10.69
N ALA A 509 -0.92 1.86 11.45
CA ALA A 509 -0.75 0.52 10.94
C ALA A 509 -2.07 -0.11 10.48
N ALA A 510 -1.96 -1.17 9.70
CA ALA A 510 -3.12 -1.97 9.32
C ALA A 510 -3.27 -3.19 10.24
N PRO A 511 -4.50 -3.48 10.74
CA PRO A 511 -4.74 -4.64 11.58
C PRO A 511 -4.62 -5.95 10.80
N ILE A 512 -4.45 -7.06 11.55
CA ILE A 512 -4.48 -8.44 11.04
C ILE A 512 -5.36 -9.31 11.92
N THR A 513 -5.76 -10.48 11.42
CA THR A 513 -6.42 -11.51 12.23
C THR A 513 -5.91 -12.90 11.88
N TYR A 514 -5.79 -13.77 12.89
CA TYR A 514 -5.20 -15.10 12.78
C TYR A 514 -5.80 -16.05 13.81
N THR A 515 -5.49 -17.34 13.73
CA THR A 515 -5.89 -18.35 14.73
C THR A 515 -4.69 -19.10 15.27
N ILE A 516 -4.70 -19.36 16.59
CA ILE A 516 -3.78 -20.28 17.28
C ILE A 516 -4.63 -21.23 18.13
N ASP A 517 -4.39 -22.53 18.02
CA ASP A 517 -5.13 -23.58 18.75
C ASP A 517 -6.66 -23.45 18.59
N GLY A 518 -7.12 -23.06 17.40
CA GLY A 518 -8.55 -22.89 17.08
C GLY A 518 -9.18 -21.63 17.66
N LYS A 519 -8.43 -20.76 18.34
CA LYS A 519 -8.89 -19.47 18.86
C LYS A 519 -8.47 -18.33 17.94
N GLN A 520 -9.42 -17.46 17.57
CA GLN A 520 -9.16 -16.29 16.73
C GLN A 520 -8.66 -15.11 17.55
N TYR A 521 -7.65 -14.43 17.01
CA TYR A 521 -7.05 -13.20 17.51
C TYR A 521 -7.15 -12.07 16.47
N VAL A 522 -7.12 -10.83 16.95
CA VAL A 522 -6.96 -9.63 16.13
C VAL A 522 -5.78 -8.85 16.67
N ALA A 523 -4.89 -8.39 15.80
CA ALA A 523 -3.69 -7.65 16.21
C ALA A 523 -3.57 -6.32 15.45
N VAL A 524 -3.09 -5.27 16.14
CA VAL A 524 -2.82 -3.96 15.55
C VAL A 524 -1.64 -3.29 16.28
N VAL A 525 -0.80 -2.60 15.50
CA VAL A 525 0.25 -1.74 16.04
C VAL A 525 -0.34 -0.34 16.26
N ALA A 526 -0.18 0.20 17.46
CA ALA A 526 -0.54 1.58 17.82
C ALA A 526 0.74 2.40 18.05
N GLY A 527 0.75 3.59 17.50
CA GLY A 527 1.82 4.58 17.56
C GLY A 527 1.55 5.62 16.47
N ARG A 528 1.67 6.90 16.83
CA ARG A 528 1.41 7.98 15.88
C ARG A 528 2.40 7.97 14.72
N THR A 529 2.02 8.53 13.57
CA THR A 529 2.95 8.82 12.48
C THR A 529 3.36 10.28 12.46
N PHE A 530 4.58 10.54 12.04
CA PHE A 530 5.10 11.86 11.71
C PHE A 530 5.28 12.08 10.20
N ALA A 531 4.84 11.13 9.38
CA ALA A 531 4.96 11.24 7.93
C ALA A 531 4.15 12.39 7.32
N ILE A 532 3.07 12.82 7.98
CA ILE A 532 2.14 13.85 7.49
C ILE A 532 2.22 15.15 8.30
N PRO A 533 2.14 15.15 9.64
CA PRO A 533 1.97 16.36 10.43
C PRO A 533 2.94 17.50 10.13
N PRO A 534 4.25 17.26 9.88
CA PRO A 534 5.21 18.34 9.64
C PRO A 534 4.90 19.22 8.43
N PHE A 535 4.11 18.72 7.48
CA PHE A 535 3.78 19.41 6.23
C PHE A 535 2.47 20.22 6.29
N PHE A 536 1.72 20.16 7.43
CA PHE A 536 0.36 20.68 7.51
C PHE A 536 0.15 21.86 8.47
N GLY A 537 1.23 22.49 8.96
CA GLY A 537 1.13 23.65 9.84
C GLY A 537 0.18 23.41 11.02
N LYS A 538 -0.81 24.30 11.24
CA LYS A 538 -1.78 24.17 12.36
C LYS A 538 -2.58 22.86 12.36
N MET A 539 -2.92 22.34 11.20
CA MET A 539 -3.59 21.03 11.10
C MET A 539 -2.66 19.93 11.61
N GLY A 540 -1.39 19.98 11.25
CA GLY A 540 -0.37 19.04 11.73
C GLY A 540 -0.18 19.13 13.26
N GLU A 541 -0.20 20.33 13.84
CA GLU A 541 -0.17 20.53 15.29
C GLU A 541 -1.39 19.87 15.97
N GLN A 542 -2.59 19.99 15.39
CA GLN A 542 -3.80 19.32 15.87
C GLN A 542 -3.68 17.80 15.81
N MET A 543 -3.12 17.26 14.73
CA MET A 543 -2.88 15.82 14.59
C MET A 543 -1.92 15.29 15.68
N VAL A 544 -0.83 16.03 15.94
CA VAL A 544 0.14 15.68 17.00
C VAL A 544 -0.50 15.77 18.39
N ALA A 545 -1.29 16.82 18.66
CA ALA A 545 -1.97 17.00 19.94
C ALA A 545 -3.02 15.90 20.21
N ALA A 546 -3.70 15.42 19.17
CA ALA A 546 -4.70 14.36 19.29
C ALA A 546 -4.11 12.96 19.49
N SER A 547 -2.82 12.77 19.21
CA SER A 547 -2.16 11.46 19.20
C SER A 547 -0.91 11.48 20.07
N PRO A 548 -1.00 11.07 21.36
CA PRO A 548 0.15 10.94 22.25
C PRO A 548 1.22 10.00 21.67
N GLU A 549 2.45 10.12 22.14
CA GLU A 549 3.53 9.21 21.77
C GLU A 549 3.23 7.78 22.24
N GLY A 550 3.59 6.80 21.40
CA GLY A 550 3.38 5.40 21.69
C GLY A 550 4.07 4.51 20.67
N GLY A 551 4.18 3.25 20.97
CA GLY A 551 4.77 2.26 20.08
C GLY A 551 4.55 0.86 20.65
N ALA A 552 3.32 0.31 20.48
CA ALA A 552 2.95 -0.99 21.01
C ALA A 552 2.13 -1.80 20.02
N LEU A 553 2.34 -3.10 20.02
CA LEU A 553 1.48 -4.09 19.40
C LEU A 553 0.45 -4.55 20.41
N PHE A 554 -0.83 -4.41 20.09
CA PHE A 554 -1.96 -4.94 20.86
C PHE A 554 -2.51 -6.18 20.17
N VAL A 555 -2.79 -7.21 20.95
CA VAL A 555 -3.48 -8.40 20.47
C VAL A 555 -4.72 -8.64 21.31
N PHE A 556 -5.82 -8.92 20.63
CA PHE A 556 -7.17 -9.05 21.20
C PHE A 556 -7.69 -10.47 20.96
N GLU A 557 -8.52 -10.94 21.89
CA GLU A 557 -9.21 -12.21 21.86
C GLU A 557 -10.62 -12.12 22.44
N LEU A 558 -11.46 -13.09 22.13
CA LEU A 558 -12.70 -13.29 22.90
C LEU A 558 -12.38 -13.94 24.24
N PRO A 559 -13.12 -13.63 25.32
CA PRO A 559 -13.04 -14.38 26.59
C PRO A 559 -13.22 -15.88 26.32
N SER A 560 -12.57 -16.70 27.12
CA SER A 560 -12.89 -18.13 27.16
C SER A 560 -14.33 -18.31 27.61
N PRO A 561 -15.08 -19.29 27.07
CA PRO A 561 -16.44 -19.60 27.46
C PRO A 561 -16.60 -19.83 28.95
#